data_f25f84bface8e9427840ce164d783002
#
_entry.id   f25f84bface8e9427840ce164d783002
#
_cell.length_a   1.000
_cell.length_b   1.000
_cell.length_c   1.000
_cell.angle_alpha   90.00
_cell.angle_beta   90.00
_cell.angle_gamma   90.00
#
_symmetry.space_group_name_H-M   'P 1'
#
loop_
_entity.id
_entity.type
_entity.pdbx_description
1 polymer ?
#
loop_
_entity_poly.entity_id
_entity_poly.type
_entity_poly.pdbx_seq_one_letter_code
_entity_poly.pdbx_strand_id
1 'polypeptide(L)'
;MRRPSLTLRLTLLFGTASTAVLVVLGYLVSAAVQAHFVEIDRDELLGKVELVRHTLAKIRTAEDFAAMPGRMDDAFIGHSHLGVRISSPDGKLLFASAEVAFPAEDFPLKLAEGLPASPDIATWRHGNHAFRGTMQSVATGYPELPRANVAVAVSIDHHIAFLDAFIRSLWASIAAGALLTAVLGWVAARRGLSPVREMTAVAGSISASRLHDRLRVETLPAELVELATAFNGMLARLEDSFRRLSDFSSDLAHEFKTPLSNVMTQTEVALSRSRSADEYREVLYSSLEECDRLARTVSDMLFLAKADHGQIIPSVERIDLAKEVRELFDFYDAFVEERGVALACVGEGDVDGDRLMLRRALGNLLSNAVAHTAPGGRVEVRIESRPAGRVAIRVENPGEAIPAEHLPRLFDRFYRVDPARQRTSGGAGLGLAITKSIVTAHGGTIAAASGDGLTSFEITLPAAR
;
A
#
# COMPACT_ATOMS: atom_id res chain seq x y z
N MET A 1 -15.70 18.92 -10.10
CA MET A 1 -15.37 17.88 -11.09
C MET A 1 -14.91 16.62 -10.36
N ARG A 2 -15.59 15.48 -10.52
CA ARG A 2 -15.15 14.20 -9.89
C ARG A 2 -13.88 13.74 -10.59
N ARG A 3 -12.82 13.46 -9.83
CA ARG A 3 -11.57 12.93 -10.37
C ARG A 3 -11.83 11.57 -11.02
N PRO A 4 -11.35 11.31 -12.25
CA PRO A 4 -11.54 10.01 -12.90
C PRO A 4 -10.91 8.88 -12.07
N SER A 5 -11.58 7.73 -12.01
CA SER A 5 -11.10 6.58 -11.26
C SER A 5 -9.77 6.06 -11.81
N LEU A 6 -8.92 5.49 -10.95
CA LEU A 6 -7.64 4.89 -11.34
C LEU A 6 -7.84 3.78 -12.37
N THR A 7 -8.91 2.98 -12.22
CA THR A 7 -9.32 1.95 -13.18
C THR A 7 -9.51 2.55 -14.58
N LEU A 8 -10.26 3.68 -14.69
CA LEU A 8 -10.49 4.33 -15.98
C LEU A 8 -9.19 4.85 -16.60
N ARG A 9 -8.32 5.46 -15.78
CA ARG A 9 -7.02 5.98 -16.25
C ARG A 9 -6.13 4.87 -16.81
N LEU A 10 -6.01 3.75 -16.09
CA LEU A 10 -5.21 2.60 -16.52
C LEU A 10 -5.79 1.98 -17.79
N THR A 11 -7.12 1.76 -17.84
CA THR A 11 -7.77 1.21 -19.04
C THR A 11 -7.57 2.11 -20.26
N LEU A 12 -7.70 3.43 -20.11
CA LEU A 12 -7.47 4.38 -21.21
C LEU A 12 -5.98 4.36 -21.63
N LEU A 13 -5.05 4.38 -20.70
CA LEU A 13 -3.62 4.39 -21.01
C LEU A 13 -3.19 3.13 -21.76
N PHE A 14 -3.56 1.95 -21.28
CA PHE A 14 -3.25 0.68 -21.97
C PHE A 14 -4.01 0.55 -23.30
N GLY A 15 -5.30 0.93 -23.32
CA GLY A 15 -6.09 0.87 -24.53
C GLY A 15 -5.56 1.79 -25.62
N THR A 16 -5.22 3.04 -25.32
CA THR A 16 -4.68 3.99 -26.30
C THR A 16 -3.29 3.57 -26.77
N ALA A 17 -2.40 3.15 -25.87
CA ALA A 17 -1.07 2.68 -26.24
C ALA A 17 -1.13 1.45 -27.16
N SER A 18 -1.93 0.45 -26.79
CA SER A 18 -2.11 -0.75 -27.61
C SER A 18 -2.73 -0.44 -28.97
N THR A 19 -3.75 0.41 -29.02
CA THR A 19 -4.38 0.83 -30.27
C THR A 19 -3.39 1.57 -31.16
N ALA A 20 -2.56 2.47 -30.59
CA ALA A 20 -1.54 3.19 -31.37
C ALA A 20 -0.53 2.21 -32.03
N VAL A 21 -0.07 1.21 -31.26
CA VAL A 21 0.85 0.18 -31.78
C VAL A 21 0.19 -0.61 -32.91
N LEU A 22 -1.06 -1.06 -32.73
CA LEU A 22 -1.79 -1.81 -33.76
C LEU A 22 -2.02 -0.98 -35.03
N VAL A 23 -2.34 0.30 -34.91
CA VAL A 23 -2.51 1.22 -36.05
C VAL A 23 -1.21 1.41 -36.80
N VAL A 24 -0.10 1.65 -36.09
CA VAL A 24 1.24 1.78 -36.71
C VAL A 24 1.62 0.49 -37.44
N LEU A 25 1.44 -0.65 -36.80
CA LEU A 25 1.74 -1.96 -37.40
C LEU A 25 0.85 -2.20 -38.63
N GLY A 26 -0.44 -1.88 -38.56
CA GLY A 26 -1.37 -1.99 -39.66
C GLY A 26 -0.96 -1.13 -40.87
N TYR A 27 -0.52 0.10 -40.60
CA TYR A 27 0.02 0.97 -41.65
C TYR A 27 1.28 0.40 -42.33
N LEU A 28 2.23 -0.07 -41.51
CA LEU A 28 3.47 -0.65 -42.02
C LEU A 28 3.21 -1.90 -42.87
N VAL A 29 2.32 -2.78 -42.40
CA VAL A 29 1.94 -4.00 -43.18
C VAL A 29 1.24 -3.61 -44.47
N SER A 30 0.30 -2.64 -44.43
CA SER A 30 -0.36 -2.17 -45.66
C SER A 30 0.62 -1.58 -46.67
N ALA A 31 1.56 -0.74 -46.20
CA ALA A 31 2.59 -0.16 -47.05
C ALA A 31 3.53 -1.24 -47.66
N ALA A 32 3.92 -2.22 -46.86
CA ALA A 32 4.78 -3.33 -47.32
C ALA A 32 4.09 -4.18 -48.39
N VAL A 33 2.80 -4.52 -48.19
CA VAL A 33 2.00 -5.29 -49.15
C VAL A 33 1.83 -4.51 -50.45
N GLN A 34 1.54 -3.20 -50.38
CA GLN A 34 1.46 -2.38 -51.59
C GLN A 34 2.79 -2.30 -52.34
N ALA A 35 3.90 -2.11 -51.64
CA ALA A 35 5.23 -2.08 -52.26
C ALA A 35 5.55 -3.42 -52.91
N HIS A 36 5.21 -4.53 -52.30
CA HIS A 36 5.42 -5.87 -52.83
C HIS A 36 4.68 -6.13 -54.15
N PHE A 37 3.41 -5.70 -54.26
CA PHE A 37 2.67 -5.79 -55.52
C PHE A 37 3.27 -4.91 -56.61
N VAL A 38 3.80 -3.74 -56.29
CA VAL A 38 4.51 -2.90 -57.28
C VAL A 38 5.76 -3.60 -57.81
N GLU A 39 6.51 -4.29 -56.97
CA GLU A 39 7.70 -5.05 -57.31
C GLU A 39 7.35 -6.25 -58.19
N ILE A 40 6.35 -7.04 -57.85
CA ILE A 40 5.87 -8.16 -58.68
C ILE A 40 5.48 -7.68 -60.08
N ASP A 41 4.66 -6.62 -60.19
CA ASP A 41 4.23 -6.09 -61.47
C ASP A 41 5.41 -5.59 -62.29
N ARG A 42 6.44 -5.00 -61.65
CA ARG A 42 7.66 -4.54 -62.34
C ARG A 42 8.42 -5.70 -62.96
N ASP A 43 8.63 -6.76 -62.14
CA ASP A 43 9.38 -7.94 -62.63
C ASP A 43 8.65 -8.64 -63.77
N GLU A 44 7.30 -8.71 -63.70
CA GLU A 44 6.48 -9.24 -64.76
C GLU A 44 6.58 -8.40 -66.05
N LEU A 45 6.44 -7.08 -65.95
CA LEU A 45 6.56 -6.16 -67.06
C LEU A 45 7.92 -6.24 -67.71
N LEU A 46 9.02 -6.24 -66.93
CA LEU A 46 10.38 -6.35 -67.50
C LEU A 46 10.62 -7.71 -68.18
N GLY A 47 10.10 -8.79 -67.62
CA GLY A 47 10.19 -10.13 -68.25
C GLY A 47 9.45 -10.18 -69.57
N LYS A 48 8.30 -9.50 -69.72
CA LYS A 48 7.51 -9.41 -70.96
C LYS A 48 8.20 -8.50 -71.98
N VAL A 49 8.77 -7.37 -71.59
CA VAL A 49 9.56 -6.51 -72.46
C VAL A 49 10.72 -7.31 -73.05
N GLU A 50 11.39 -8.13 -72.24
CA GLU A 50 12.56 -9.01 -72.70
C GLU A 50 12.09 -10.05 -73.72
N LEU A 51 10.88 -10.64 -73.50
CA LEU A 51 10.32 -11.60 -74.46
C LEU A 51 10.04 -10.92 -75.84
N VAL A 52 9.43 -9.70 -75.78
CA VAL A 52 9.20 -8.91 -77.00
C VAL A 52 10.54 -8.56 -77.68
N ARG A 53 11.53 -8.10 -76.91
CA ARG A 53 12.88 -7.79 -77.39
C ARG A 53 13.52 -8.98 -78.10
N HIS A 54 13.45 -10.18 -77.49
CA HIS A 54 14.00 -11.39 -78.08
C HIS A 54 13.33 -11.76 -79.41
N THR A 55 12.02 -11.55 -79.49
CA THR A 55 11.22 -11.81 -80.70
C THR A 55 11.58 -10.81 -81.84
N LEU A 56 11.68 -9.52 -81.46
CA LEU A 56 12.05 -8.47 -82.44
C LEU A 56 13.51 -8.60 -82.97
N ALA A 57 14.42 -9.08 -82.14
CA ALA A 57 15.82 -9.29 -82.49
C ALA A 57 16.03 -10.41 -83.56
N LYS A 58 15.02 -11.28 -83.72
CA LYS A 58 15.05 -12.37 -84.69
C LYS A 58 14.55 -11.97 -86.08
N ILE A 59 13.93 -10.82 -86.27
CA ILE A 59 13.38 -10.29 -87.50
C ILE A 59 14.55 -9.75 -88.32
N ARG A 60 14.81 -10.38 -89.48
CA ARG A 60 15.91 -9.97 -90.37
C ARG A 60 15.48 -9.62 -91.78
N THR A 61 14.31 -10.09 -92.18
CA THR A 61 13.80 -9.94 -93.55
C THR A 61 12.44 -9.19 -93.50
N ALA A 62 12.03 -8.63 -94.65
CA ALA A 62 10.71 -8.03 -94.84
C ALA A 62 9.57 -9.04 -94.62
N GLU A 63 9.81 -10.32 -94.93
CA GLU A 63 8.82 -11.38 -94.72
C GLU A 63 8.68 -11.69 -93.19
N ASP A 64 9.80 -11.76 -92.47
CA ASP A 64 9.75 -11.88 -90.96
C ASP A 64 9.02 -10.71 -90.31
N PHE A 65 9.26 -9.51 -90.87
CA PHE A 65 8.59 -8.30 -90.37
C PHE A 65 7.08 -8.33 -90.65
N ALA A 66 6.65 -8.80 -91.82
CA ALA A 66 5.21 -8.95 -92.15
C ALA A 66 4.52 -10.04 -91.30
N ALA A 67 5.25 -11.07 -90.85
CA ALA A 67 4.79 -12.16 -90.01
C ALA A 67 4.83 -11.79 -88.49
N MET A 68 5.41 -10.67 -88.09
CA MET A 68 5.62 -10.24 -86.73
C MET A 68 4.32 -10.15 -85.90
N PRO A 69 3.22 -9.54 -86.42
CA PRO A 69 1.97 -9.46 -85.64
C PRO A 69 1.44 -10.83 -85.21
N GLY A 70 1.42 -11.82 -86.17
CA GLY A 70 0.98 -13.18 -85.85
C GLY A 70 1.83 -13.87 -84.79
N ARG A 71 3.19 -13.72 -84.94
CA ARG A 71 4.10 -14.27 -83.92
C ARG A 71 3.96 -13.63 -82.57
N MET A 72 3.59 -12.34 -82.47
CA MET A 72 3.32 -11.69 -81.23
C MET A 72 1.99 -12.17 -80.65
N ASP A 73 0.96 -12.30 -81.44
CA ASP A 73 -0.31 -12.86 -80.96
C ASP A 73 -0.13 -14.26 -80.40
N ASP A 74 0.62 -15.13 -81.08
CA ASP A 74 0.92 -16.47 -80.64
C ASP A 74 1.74 -16.50 -79.35
N ALA A 75 2.68 -15.57 -79.18
CA ALA A 75 3.53 -15.46 -78.01
C ALA A 75 2.76 -15.01 -76.71
N PHE A 76 1.63 -14.37 -76.94
CA PHE A 76 0.78 -13.85 -75.82
C PHE A 76 -0.55 -14.56 -75.68
N ILE A 77 -0.79 -15.67 -76.37
CA ILE A 77 -1.97 -16.53 -76.17
C ILE A 77 -2.04 -16.97 -74.71
N GLY A 78 -3.18 -16.75 -74.08
CA GLY A 78 -3.43 -17.10 -72.68
C GLY A 78 -3.03 -16.04 -71.64
N HIS A 79 -2.55 -14.89 -72.08
CA HIS A 79 -2.21 -13.78 -71.24
C HIS A 79 -3.24 -12.65 -71.34
N SER A 80 -4.52 -12.91 -71.04
CA SER A 80 -5.66 -11.99 -71.19
C SER A 80 -5.54 -10.68 -70.39
N HIS A 81 -4.59 -10.59 -69.45
CA HIS A 81 -4.38 -9.37 -68.67
C HIS A 81 -3.19 -8.54 -69.13
N LEU A 82 -2.53 -8.96 -70.24
CA LEU A 82 -1.34 -8.33 -70.78
C LEU A 82 -1.62 -7.59 -72.06
N GLY A 83 -1.23 -6.34 -72.11
CA GLY A 83 -1.23 -5.53 -73.33
C GLY A 83 0.19 -5.28 -73.82
N VAL A 84 0.37 -5.41 -75.16
CA VAL A 84 1.63 -5.06 -75.81
C VAL A 84 1.36 -4.12 -76.97
N ARG A 85 2.11 -3.00 -77.02
CA ARG A 85 2.08 -2.02 -78.14
C ARG A 85 3.52 -1.86 -78.65
N ILE A 86 3.70 -2.07 -79.95
CA ILE A 86 4.97 -1.86 -80.61
C ILE A 86 4.75 -0.70 -81.58
N SER A 87 5.61 0.30 -81.51
CA SER A 87 5.63 1.43 -82.45
C SER A 87 7.05 1.72 -82.95
N SER A 88 7.11 2.33 -84.12
CA SER A 88 8.41 2.84 -84.65
C SER A 88 8.87 4.05 -83.81
N PRO A 89 10.14 4.48 -83.89
CA PRO A 89 10.59 5.70 -83.22
C PRO A 89 9.80 6.94 -83.57
N ASP A 90 9.22 7.01 -84.79
CA ASP A 90 8.36 8.11 -85.29
C ASP A 90 6.90 8.01 -84.82
N GLY A 91 6.57 7.08 -83.95
CA GLY A 91 5.22 6.92 -83.38
C GLY A 91 4.28 6.06 -84.26
N LYS A 92 4.65 5.54 -85.41
CA LYS A 92 3.77 4.70 -86.23
C LYS A 92 3.51 3.36 -85.55
N LEU A 93 2.24 3.01 -85.32
CA LEU A 93 1.82 1.74 -84.78
C LEU A 93 2.21 0.56 -85.67
N LEU A 94 2.91 -0.40 -85.10
CA LEU A 94 3.33 -1.63 -85.78
C LEU A 94 2.53 -2.85 -85.31
N PHE A 95 2.21 -2.88 -84.02
CA PHE A 95 1.40 -3.92 -83.38
C PHE A 95 0.77 -3.40 -82.17
N ALA A 96 -0.48 -3.78 -81.84
CA ALA A 96 -1.09 -3.60 -80.59
C ALA A 96 -2.03 -4.77 -80.26
N SER A 97 -1.91 -5.33 -79.08
CA SER A 97 -2.87 -6.31 -78.61
C SER A 97 -4.23 -5.66 -78.35
N ALA A 98 -5.32 -6.36 -78.70
CA ALA A 98 -6.68 -5.81 -78.64
C ALA A 98 -7.23 -5.58 -77.24
N GLU A 99 -6.60 -6.14 -76.21
CA GLU A 99 -7.18 -6.25 -74.88
C GLU A 99 -6.85 -5.07 -73.94
N VAL A 100 -5.83 -4.27 -74.23
CA VAL A 100 -5.41 -3.16 -73.37
C VAL A 100 -5.37 -1.84 -74.14
N ALA A 101 -6.09 -0.87 -73.68
CA ALA A 101 -6.04 0.49 -74.21
C ALA A 101 -4.82 1.23 -73.61
N PHE A 102 -3.83 1.49 -74.46
CA PHE A 102 -2.73 2.36 -74.09
C PHE A 102 -3.13 3.83 -74.22
N PRO A 103 -2.63 4.72 -73.40
CA PRO A 103 -2.85 6.14 -73.54
C PRO A 103 -2.31 6.66 -74.88
N ALA A 104 -2.94 7.71 -75.40
CA ALA A 104 -2.62 8.23 -76.71
C ALA A 104 -1.35 9.07 -76.78
N GLU A 105 -0.84 9.53 -75.67
CA GLU A 105 0.31 10.42 -75.58
C GLU A 105 1.45 9.81 -74.76
N ASP A 106 2.66 10.25 -75.03
CA ASP A 106 3.95 9.76 -74.59
C ASP A 106 4.09 9.14 -73.19
N PHE A 107 4.64 7.96 -73.12
CA PHE A 107 5.20 7.42 -71.91
C PHE A 107 6.49 8.17 -71.52
N PRO A 108 6.69 8.56 -70.26
CA PRO A 108 5.92 8.17 -69.06
C PRO A 108 4.74 9.13 -68.81
N LEU A 109 3.55 8.56 -68.71
CA LEU A 109 2.33 9.28 -68.38
C LEU A 109 2.38 9.87 -66.95
N LYS A 110 1.74 11.02 -66.82
CA LYS A 110 1.44 11.60 -65.52
C LYS A 110 0.73 10.56 -64.64
N LEU A 111 1.30 10.33 -63.48
CA LEU A 111 0.74 9.48 -62.45
C LEU A 111 -0.76 9.74 -62.22
N ALA A 112 -1.57 8.70 -62.24
CA ALA A 112 -2.91 8.79 -61.70
C ALA A 112 -2.78 9.05 -60.19
N GLU A 113 -3.46 10.10 -59.69
CA GLU A 113 -3.45 10.47 -58.27
C GLU A 113 -3.80 9.27 -57.37
N GLY A 114 -2.94 8.98 -56.42
CA GLY A 114 -3.16 7.98 -55.36
C GLY A 114 -2.64 6.57 -55.63
N LEU A 115 -1.93 6.32 -56.73
CA LEU A 115 -1.28 5.02 -57.00
C LEU A 115 0.25 5.09 -56.85
N PRO A 116 0.91 4.13 -56.20
CA PRO A 116 2.37 4.13 -56.03
C PRO A 116 3.04 3.97 -57.42
N ALA A 117 4.01 4.84 -57.74
CA ALA A 117 4.77 4.83 -58.96
C ALA A 117 6.23 4.44 -58.68
N SER A 118 6.81 3.71 -59.65
CA SER A 118 8.27 3.54 -59.78
C SER A 118 8.75 4.42 -60.92
N PRO A 119 9.96 4.94 -60.94
CA PRO A 119 10.48 5.82 -62.02
C PRO A 119 10.35 5.23 -63.42
N ASP A 120 10.33 3.91 -63.55
CA ASP A 120 10.28 3.19 -64.84
C ASP A 120 8.90 2.60 -65.17
N ILE A 121 7.85 2.86 -64.33
CA ILE A 121 6.53 2.23 -64.46
C ILE A 121 5.46 3.31 -64.32
N ALA A 122 4.56 3.39 -65.27
CA ALA A 122 3.37 4.24 -65.28
C ALA A 122 2.16 3.43 -64.84
N THR A 123 1.22 4.10 -64.09
CA THR A 123 -0.09 3.53 -63.75
C THR A 123 -1.19 4.43 -64.26
N TRP A 124 -2.18 3.88 -64.94
CA TRP A 124 -3.32 4.62 -65.48
C TRP A 124 -4.61 3.84 -65.35
N ARG A 125 -5.72 4.53 -65.59
CA ARG A 125 -7.03 3.90 -65.68
C ARG A 125 -7.62 4.14 -67.07
N HIS A 126 -8.27 3.12 -67.61
CA HIS A 126 -9.08 3.23 -68.82
C HIS A 126 -10.43 2.57 -68.58
N GLY A 127 -11.47 3.35 -68.61
CA GLY A 127 -12.79 2.91 -68.16
C GLY A 127 -12.79 2.51 -66.68
N ASN A 128 -13.18 1.28 -66.42
CA ASN A 128 -13.26 0.73 -65.05
C ASN A 128 -12.00 -0.13 -64.70
N HIS A 129 -11.04 -0.23 -65.61
CA HIS A 129 -9.85 -1.06 -65.45
C HIS A 129 -8.61 -0.21 -65.14
N ALA A 130 -7.77 -0.70 -64.24
CA ALA A 130 -6.50 -0.09 -63.88
C ALA A 130 -5.36 -0.90 -64.48
N PHE A 131 -4.41 -0.19 -65.03
CA PHE A 131 -3.26 -0.78 -65.72
C PHE A 131 -1.95 -0.23 -65.14
N ARG A 132 -0.94 -1.03 -65.20
CA ARG A 132 0.44 -0.66 -64.90
C ARG A 132 1.33 -1.09 -66.04
N GLY A 133 2.22 -0.23 -66.54
CA GLY A 133 3.03 -0.54 -67.71
C GLY A 133 4.33 0.22 -67.77
N THR A 134 5.20 -0.26 -68.64
CA THR A 134 6.50 0.35 -68.97
C THR A 134 6.67 0.45 -70.48
N MET A 135 7.45 1.41 -70.94
CA MET A 135 7.86 1.54 -72.31
C MET A 135 9.39 1.58 -72.42
N GLN A 136 9.94 0.76 -73.32
CA GLN A 136 11.37 0.72 -73.58
C GLN A 136 11.63 0.76 -75.06
N SER A 137 12.71 1.45 -75.51
CA SER A 137 13.22 1.40 -76.86
C SER A 137 14.16 0.20 -77.00
N VAL A 138 13.77 -0.77 -77.85
CA VAL A 138 14.49 -2.01 -78.05
C VAL A 138 15.11 -2.07 -79.47
N ALA A 139 16.24 -2.68 -79.59
CA ALA A 139 16.85 -2.95 -80.93
C ALA A 139 16.09 -4.07 -81.62
N THR A 140 15.84 -3.91 -82.90
CA THR A 140 15.32 -4.97 -83.77
C THR A 140 16.45 -5.57 -84.64
N GLY A 141 16.21 -6.74 -85.19
CA GLY A 141 17.13 -7.29 -86.15
C GLY A 141 16.93 -6.83 -87.60
N TYR A 142 15.88 -5.96 -87.81
CA TYR A 142 15.49 -5.48 -89.16
C TYR A 142 16.22 -4.17 -89.50
N PRO A 143 17.03 -4.15 -90.65
CA PRO A 143 17.85 -2.98 -90.93
C PRO A 143 17.10 -1.69 -91.28
N GLU A 144 15.89 -1.77 -91.82
CA GLU A 144 15.05 -0.57 -92.10
C GLU A 144 14.38 0.00 -90.87
N LEU A 145 14.29 -0.76 -89.73
CA LEU A 145 13.78 -0.34 -88.47
C LEU A 145 14.69 -0.78 -87.33
N PRO A 146 15.83 -0.15 -87.12
CA PRO A 146 16.87 -0.64 -86.19
C PRO A 146 16.41 -0.58 -84.73
N ARG A 147 15.41 0.20 -84.43
CA ARG A 147 14.78 0.34 -83.05
C ARG A 147 13.28 0.39 -83.19
N ALA A 148 12.61 -0.15 -82.17
CA ALA A 148 11.18 -0.03 -81.96
C ALA A 148 10.86 0.32 -80.44
N ASN A 149 9.85 1.10 -80.23
CA ASN A 149 9.35 1.39 -78.91
C ASN A 149 8.32 0.31 -78.50
N VAL A 150 8.61 -0.40 -77.43
CA VAL A 150 7.82 -1.50 -76.91
C VAL A 150 7.17 -0.99 -75.59
N ALA A 151 5.87 -0.85 -75.58
CA ALA A 151 5.11 -0.61 -74.39
C ALA A 151 4.42 -1.92 -73.95
N VAL A 152 4.57 -2.29 -72.69
CA VAL A 152 3.93 -3.46 -72.07
C VAL A 152 3.11 -2.99 -70.90
N ALA A 153 1.89 -3.50 -70.77
CA ALA A 153 0.98 -3.17 -69.68
C ALA A 153 0.29 -4.41 -69.15
N VAL A 154 0.10 -4.44 -67.81
CA VAL A 154 -0.68 -5.47 -67.11
C VAL A 154 -1.89 -4.84 -66.39
N SER A 155 -3.03 -5.53 -66.36
CA SER A 155 -4.16 -5.13 -65.56
C SER A 155 -3.89 -5.44 -64.09
N ILE A 156 -4.10 -4.42 -63.22
CA ILE A 156 -3.91 -4.53 -61.78
C ILE A 156 -5.23 -4.57 -61.02
N ASP A 157 -6.37 -4.77 -61.66
CA ASP A 157 -7.69 -4.81 -61.04
C ASP A 157 -7.75 -5.89 -59.94
N HIS A 158 -7.15 -7.04 -60.20
CA HIS A 158 -7.12 -8.12 -59.20
C HIS A 158 -6.30 -7.72 -57.94
N HIS A 159 -5.18 -7.03 -58.14
CA HIS A 159 -4.38 -6.52 -57.04
C HIS A 159 -5.12 -5.46 -56.22
N ILE A 160 -5.84 -4.54 -56.90
CA ILE A 160 -6.67 -3.50 -56.26
C ILE A 160 -7.79 -4.15 -55.46
N ALA A 161 -8.51 -5.11 -56.04
CA ALA A 161 -9.59 -5.82 -55.32
C ALA A 161 -9.11 -6.58 -54.11
N PHE A 162 -7.94 -7.23 -54.23
CA PHE A 162 -7.28 -7.90 -53.11
C PHE A 162 -6.87 -6.91 -52.03
N LEU A 163 -6.22 -5.80 -52.37
CA LEU A 163 -5.80 -4.76 -51.42
C LEU A 163 -6.97 -4.17 -50.66
N ASP A 164 -8.06 -3.89 -51.36
CA ASP A 164 -9.28 -3.34 -50.74
C ASP A 164 -9.89 -4.35 -49.71
N ALA A 165 -9.96 -5.62 -50.10
CA ALA A 165 -10.44 -6.66 -49.21
C ALA A 165 -9.48 -6.85 -47.99
N PHE A 166 -8.16 -6.86 -48.26
CA PHE A 166 -7.12 -6.98 -47.25
C PHE A 166 -7.16 -5.82 -46.27
N ILE A 167 -7.22 -4.56 -46.73
CA ILE A 167 -7.26 -3.37 -45.92
C ILE A 167 -8.53 -3.36 -45.03
N ARG A 168 -9.71 -3.71 -45.58
CA ARG A 168 -10.94 -3.84 -44.77
C ARG A 168 -10.78 -4.89 -43.67
N SER A 169 -10.24 -6.08 -44.00
CA SER A 169 -9.99 -7.15 -43.05
C SER A 169 -8.98 -6.73 -41.97
N LEU A 170 -7.91 -6.05 -42.38
CA LEU A 170 -6.88 -5.54 -41.46
C LEU A 170 -7.45 -4.55 -40.45
N TRP A 171 -8.23 -3.55 -40.92
CA TRP A 171 -8.86 -2.58 -40.01
C TRP A 171 -9.90 -3.20 -39.10
N ALA A 172 -10.68 -4.16 -39.59
CA ALA A 172 -11.61 -4.92 -38.75
C ALA A 172 -10.88 -5.69 -37.65
N SER A 173 -9.74 -6.33 -38.00
CA SER A 173 -8.91 -7.06 -37.03
C SER A 173 -8.28 -6.13 -35.98
N ILE A 174 -7.80 -4.95 -36.40
CA ILE A 174 -7.29 -3.90 -35.52
C ILE A 174 -8.38 -3.43 -34.55
N ALA A 175 -9.59 -3.14 -35.04
CA ALA A 175 -10.71 -2.71 -34.23
C ALA A 175 -11.11 -3.79 -33.19
N ALA A 176 -11.19 -5.05 -33.61
CA ALA A 176 -11.48 -6.17 -32.73
C ALA A 176 -10.40 -6.36 -31.66
N GLY A 177 -9.12 -6.28 -32.04
CA GLY A 177 -7.98 -6.35 -31.12
C GLY A 177 -7.95 -5.23 -30.11
N ALA A 178 -8.24 -3.98 -30.55
CA ALA A 178 -8.33 -2.82 -29.66
C ALA A 178 -9.48 -2.96 -28.66
N LEU A 179 -10.65 -3.42 -29.10
CA LEU A 179 -11.79 -3.68 -28.21
C LEU A 179 -11.46 -4.76 -27.19
N LEU A 180 -10.88 -5.88 -27.63
CA LEU A 180 -10.48 -6.97 -26.74
C LEU A 180 -9.48 -6.50 -25.70
N THR A 181 -8.46 -5.76 -26.10
CA THR A 181 -7.45 -5.20 -25.19
C THR A 181 -8.06 -4.23 -24.17
N ALA A 182 -9.01 -3.38 -24.61
CA ALA A 182 -9.71 -2.47 -23.71
C ALA A 182 -10.55 -3.22 -22.67
N VAL A 183 -11.27 -4.28 -23.06
CA VAL A 183 -12.07 -5.11 -22.15
C VAL A 183 -11.16 -5.86 -21.16
N LEU A 184 -10.11 -6.50 -21.63
CA LEU A 184 -9.16 -7.22 -20.79
C LEU A 184 -8.46 -6.28 -19.80
N GLY A 185 -8.02 -5.11 -20.28
CA GLY A 185 -7.42 -4.07 -19.43
C GLY A 185 -8.38 -3.56 -18.35
N TRP A 186 -9.65 -3.38 -18.68
CA TRP A 186 -10.69 -2.98 -17.73
C TRP A 186 -10.91 -4.06 -16.65
N VAL A 187 -11.04 -5.34 -17.07
CA VAL A 187 -11.20 -6.47 -16.14
C VAL A 187 -9.99 -6.60 -15.21
N ALA A 188 -8.77 -6.54 -15.78
CA ALA A 188 -7.53 -6.63 -15.01
C ALA A 188 -7.40 -5.49 -14.00
N ALA A 189 -7.64 -4.24 -14.43
CA ALA A 189 -7.60 -3.07 -13.54
C ALA A 189 -8.67 -3.13 -12.44
N ARG A 190 -9.90 -3.61 -12.78
CA ARG A 190 -10.99 -3.73 -11.81
C ARG A 190 -10.70 -4.80 -10.75
N ARG A 191 -10.19 -5.97 -11.16
CA ARG A 191 -9.83 -7.07 -10.25
C ARG A 191 -8.58 -6.74 -9.44
N GLY A 192 -7.54 -6.19 -10.08
CA GLY A 192 -6.30 -5.83 -9.40
C GLY A 192 -6.47 -4.75 -8.34
N LEU A 193 -7.45 -3.82 -8.51
CA LEU A 193 -7.74 -2.78 -7.53
C LEU A 193 -8.86 -3.14 -6.52
N SER A 194 -9.46 -4.35 -6.61
CA SER A 194 -10.48 -4.81 -5.66
C SER A 194 -9.97 -4.84 -4.22
N PRO A 195 -8.76 -5.39 -3.92
CA PRO A 195 -8.25 -5.44 -2.56
C PRO A 195 -8.07 -4.06 -1.92
N VAL A 196 -7.63 -3.06 -2.71
CA VAL A 196 -7.48 -1.68 -2.22
C VAL A 196 -8.83 -1.07 -1.83
N ARG A 197 -9.90 -1.40 -2.56
CA ARG A 197 -11.26 -0.95 -2.21
C ARG A 197 -11.77 -1.62 -0.93
N GLU A 198 -11.48 -2.91 -0.74
CA GLU A 198 -11.81 -3.63 0.49
C GLU A 198 -11.08 -3.02 1.70
N MET A 199 -9.78 -2.74 1.56
CA MET A 199 -9.01 -2.03 2.60
C MET A 199 -9.63 -0.67 2.94
N THR A 200 -10.05 0.10 1.93
CA THR A 200 -10.70 1.40 2.13
C THR A 200 -12.07 1.24 2.83
N ALA A 201 -12.83 0.21 2.49
CA ALA A 201 -14.12 -0.08 3.13
C ALA A 201 -13.94 -0.46 4.60
N VAL A 202 -12.98 -1.35 4.92
CA VAL A 202 -12.63 -1.70 6.30
C VAL A 202 -12.18 -0.46 7.07
N ALA A 203 -11.25 0.33 6.51
CA ALA A 203 -10.78 1.56 7.14
C ALA A 203 -11.93 2.57 7.42
N GLY A 204 -12.90 2.66 6.51
CA GLY A 204 -14.09 3.51 6.68
C GLY A 204 -15.13 2.99 7.67
N SER A 205 -15.12 1.69 7.97
CA SER A 205 -16.05 1.05 8.94
C SER A 205 -15.50 1.01 10.37
N ILE A 206 -14.22 1.35 10.56
CA ILE A 206 -13.57 1.34 11.87
C ILE A 206 -14.24 2.39 12.77
N SER A 207 -14.69 1.94 13.92
CA SER A 207 -15.21 2.75 15.03
C SER A 207 -14.73 2.15 16.34
N ALA A 208 -14.91 2.86 17.44
CA ALA A 208 -14.54 2.36 18.77
C ALA A 208 -15.15 0.98 19.11
N SER A 209 -16.32 0.65 18.52
CA SER A 209 -16.99 -0.64 18.70
C SER A 209 -16.58 -1.71 17.68
N ARG A 210 -15.77 -1.37 16.66
CA ARG A 210 -15.35 -2.27 15.56
C ARG A 210 -13.85 -2.23 15.33
N LEU A 211 -13.07 -2.15 16.38
CA LEU A 211 -11.61 -2.18 16.32
C LEU A 211 -11.02 -3.57 16.13
N HIS A 212 -11.83 -4.63 16.31
CA HIS A 212 -11.41 -6.02 16.14
C HIS A 212 -11.39 -6.52 14.69
N ASP A 213 -12.01 -5.76 13.76
CA ASP A 213 -11.99 -6.11 12.35
C ASP A 213 -10.55 -6.06 11.81
N ARG A 214 -10.18 -7.08 11.01
CA ARG A 214 -8.83 -7.19 10.41
C ARG A 214 -8.93 -7.44 8.92
N LEU A 215 -7.93 -6.95 8.20
CA LEU A 215 -7.72 -7.29 6.80
C LEU A 215 -7.21 -8.73 6.70
N ARG A 216 -7.80 -9.51 5.80
CA ARG A 216 -7.36 -10.89 5.52
C ARG A 216 -6.13 -10.87 4.63
N VAL A 217 -4.97 -11.09 5.21
CA VAL A 217 -3.67 -10.99 4.52
C VAL A 217 -3.49 -12.11 3.48
N GLU A 218 -4.09 -13.29 3.73
CA GLU A 218 -3.95 -14.49 2.90
C GLU A 218 -4.54 -14.35 1.49
N THR A 219 -5.47 -13.43 1.30
CA THR A 219 -6.17 -13.21 0.02
C THR A 219 -5.61 -12.05 -0.79
N LEU A 220 -4.57 -11.36 -0.27
CA LEU A 220 -4.02 -10.16 -0.88
C LEU A 220 -2.85 -10.50 -1.83
N PRO A 221 -2.67 -9.71 -2.91
CA PRO A 221 -1.43 -9.71 -3.69
C PRO A 221 -0.21 -9.39 -2.81
N ALA A 222 0.94 -9.96 -3.17
CA ALA A 222 2.18 -9.84 -2.40
C ALA A 222 2.56 -8.37 -2.11
N GLU A 223 2.29 -7.47 -3.05
CA GLU A 223 2.59 -6.03 -2.94
C GLU A 223 1.75 -5.31 -1.88
N LEU A 224 0.62 -5.89 -1.46
CA LEU A 224 -0.28 -5.32 -0.47
C LEU A 224 -0.17 -5.98 0.92
N VAL A 225 0.53 -7.11 1.02
CA VAL A 225 0.70 -7.86 2.29
C VAL A 225 1.36 -7.00 3.36
N GLU A 226 2.44 -6.31 3.03
CA GLU A 226 3.17 -5.45 3.97
C GLU A 226 2.29 -4.32 4.49
N LEU A 227 1.56 -3.65 3.59
CA LEU A 227 0.63 -2.58 3.94
C LEU A 227 -0.51 -3.08 4.85
N ALA A 228 -1.10 -4.23 4.52
CA ALA A 228 -2.18 -4.83 5.31
C ALA A 228 -1.69 -5.26 6.71
N THR A 229 -0.48 -5.79 6.80
CA THR A 229 0.15 -6.17 8.06
C THR A 229 0.42 -4.96 8.94
N ALA A 230 0.98 -3.89 8.37
CA ALA A 230 1.22 -2.63 9.07
C ALA A 230 -0.11 -2.01 9.57
N PHE A 231 -1.15 -2.05 8.74
CA PHE A 231 -2.49 -1.56 9.09
C PHE A 231 -3.12 -2.39 10.23
N ASN A 232 -3.07 -3.73 10.16
CA ASN A 232 -3.54 -4.60 11.22
C ASN A 232 -2.78 -4.38 12.53
N GLY A 233 -1.47 -4.13 12.46
CA GLY A 233 -0.63 -3.78 13.61
C GLY A 233 -1.02 -2.44 14.25
N MET A 234 -1.39 -1.45 13.43
CA MET A 234 -1.93 -0.18 13.93
C MET A 234 -3.28 -0.38 14.64
N LEU A 235 -4.19 -1.18 14.05
CA LEU A 235 -5.48 -1.50 14.65
C LEU A 235 -5.32 -2.22 15.99
N ALA A 236 -4.39 -3.17 16.10
CA ALA A 236 -4.12 -3.87 17.34
C ALA A 236 -3.67 -2.91 18.46
N ARG A 237 -2.78 -1.97 18.15
CA ARG A 237 -2.35 -0.94 19.11
C ARG A 237 -3.49 -0.01 19.53
N LEU A 238 -4.35 0.36 18.59
CA LEU A 238 -5.51 1.21 18.86
C LEU A 238 -6.53 0.49 19.74
N GLU A 239 -6.84 -0.78 19.43
CA GLU A 239 -7.74 -1.63 20.22
C GLU A 239 -7.24 -1.79 21.66
N ASP A 240 -5.97 -2.06 21.84
CA ASP A 240 -5.35 -2.19 23.16
C ASP A 240 -5.39 -0.88 23.95
N SER A 241 -5.17 0.26 23.27
CA SER A 241 -5.30 1.59 23.91
C SER A 241 -6.74 1.90 24.31
N PHE A 242 -7.72 1.57 23.48
CA PHE A 242 -9.14 1.72 23.77
C PHE A 242 -9.59 0.83 24.91
N ARG A 243 -9.12 -0.42 24.96
CA ARG A 243 -9.40 -1.35 26.05
C ARG A 243 -8.87 -0.80 27.38
N ARG A 244 -7.60 -0.38 27.41
CA ARG A 244 -7.02 0.26 28.61
C ARG A 244 -7.81 1.48 29.06
N LEU A 245 -8.27 2.33 28.14
CA LEU A 245 -9.07 3.51 28.46
C LEU A 245 -10.45 3.12 29.02
N SER A 246 -11.08 2.10 28.45
CA SER A 246 -12.38 1.59 28.90
C SER A 246 -12.30 0.99 30.31
N ASP A 247 -11.29 0.13 30.54
CA ASP A 247 -11.05 -0.48 31.85
C ASP A 247 -10.77 0.59 32.89
N PHE A 248 -9.89 1.55 32.57
CA PHE A 248 -9.59 2.70 33.43
C PHE A 248 -10.86 3.51 33.79
N SER A 249 -11.73 3.79 32.79
CA SER A 249 -12.96 4.54 33.03
C SER A 249 -13.95 3.78 33.90
N SER A 250 -14.03 2.46 33.72
CA SER A 250 -14.88 1.58 34.56
C SER A 250 -14.41 1.56 36.01
N ASP A 251 -13.09 1.36 36.21
CA ASP A 251 -12.47 1.31 37.52
C ASP A 251 -12.65 2.66 38.25
N LEU A 252 -12.48 3.78 37.54
CA LEU A 252 -12.77 5.13 38.02
C LEU A 252 -14.20 5.26 38.56
N ALA A 253 -15.17 4.83 37.75
CA ALA A 253 -16.58 4.93 38.12
C ALA A 253 -16.88 4.13 39.40
N HIS A 254 -16.28 2.95 39.54
CA HIS A 254 -16.43 2.10 40.71
C HIS A 254 -15.81 2.72 41.96
N GLU A 255 -14.56 3.21 41.87
CA GLU A 255 -13.83 3.78 43.00
C GLU A 255 -14.41 5.14 43.47
N PHE A 256 -15.10 5.87 42.60
CA PHE A 256 -15.80 7.10 43.01
C PHE A 256 -17.19 6.84 43.55
N LYS A 257 -17.89 5.83 43.04
CA LYS A 257 -19.27 5.56 43.48
C LYS A 257 -19.36 5.22 44.97
N THR A 258 -18.43 4.44 45.49
CA THR A 258 -18.45 3.95 46.87
C THR A 258 -18.31 5.10 47.90
N PRO A 259 -17.23 5.94 47.88
CA PRO A 259 -17.09 7.03 48.84
C PRO A 259 -18.19 8.09 48.68
N LEU A 260 -18.61 8.38 47.44
CA LEU A 260 -19.70 9.32 47.21
C LEU A 260 -21.03 8.82 47.80
N SER A 261 -21.33 7.51 47.61
CA SER A 261 -22.53 6.91 48.23
C SER A 261 -22.44 6.90 49.75
N ASN A 262 -21.25 6.69 50.32
CA ASN A 262 -21.06 6.76 51.77
C ASN A 262 -21.34 8.16 52.31
N VAL A 263 -20.77 9.21 51.69
CA VAL A 263 -21.02 10.61 52.08
C VAL A 263 -22.50 10.95 51.95
N MET A 264 -23.14 10.56 50.85
CA MET A 264 -24.59 10.80 50.66
C MET A 264 -25.43 10.11 51.76
N THR A 265 -25.19 8.81 51.98
CA THR A 265 -25.96 8.03 52.98
C THR A 265 -25.74 8.57 54.39
N GLN A 266 -24.51 8.88 54.78
CA GLN A 266 -24.21 9.48 56.09
C GLN A 266 -24.91 10.81 56.27
N THR A 267 -24.90 11.66 55.24
CA THR A 267 -25.58 12.95 55.24
C THR A 267 -27.10 12.79 55.32
N GLU A 268 -27.71 11.89 54.54
CA GLU A 268 -29.14 11.59 54.57
C GLU A 268 -29.56 11.05 55.95
N VAL A 269 -28.79 10.14 56.53
CA VAL A 269 -29.03 9.60 57.86
C VAL A 269 -28.89 10.68 58.92
N ALA A 270 -27.92 11.59 58.79
CA ALA A 270 -27.78 12.72 59.72
C ALA A 270 -28.97 13.71 59.66
N LEU A 271 -29.53 13.92 58.48
CA LEU A 271 -30.66 14.81 58.25
C LEU A 271 -32.02 14.17 58.58
N SER A 272 -32.13 12.85 58.72
CA SER A 272 -33.37 12.10 58.91
C SER A 272 -34.02 12.37 60.30
N ARG A 273 -33.27 12.84 61.31
CA ARG A 273 -33.72 13.18 62.64
C ARG A 273 -32.81 14.21 63.32
N SER A 274 -33.32 14.94 64.27
CA SER A 274 -32.51 15.86 65.10
C SER A 274 -31.43 15.05 65.87
N ARG A 275 -30.20 15.54 65.89
CA ARG A 275 -29.06 14.98 66.59
C ARG A 275 -28.36 16.00 67.46
N SER A 276 -27.50 15.54 68.32
CA SER A 276 -26.63 16.43 69.12
C SER A 276 -25.58 17.11 68.24
N ALA A 277 -25.01 18.21 68.65
CA ALA A 277 -23.94 18.90 67.94
C ALA A 277 -22.70 17.99 67.71
N ASP A 278 -22.42 17.13 68.67
CA ASP A 278 -21.27 16.22 68.63
C ASP A 278 -21.49 15.10 67.57
N GLU A 279 -22.73 14.55 67.51
CA GLU A 279 -23.08 13.57 66.46
C GLU A 279 -23.00 14.20 65.05
N TYR A 280 -23.43 15.47 64.87
CA TYR A 280 -23.25 16.15 63.59
C TYR A 280 -21.78 16.38 63.24
N ARG A 281 -20.94 16.73 64.24
CA ARG A 281 -19.48 16.86 64.02
C ARG A 281 -18.84 15.55 63.57
N GLU A 282 -19.23 14.45 64.19
CA GLU A 282 -18.69 13.11 63.81
C GLU A 282 -19.02 12.75 62.36
N VAL A 283 -20.27 13.00 61.89
CA VAL A 283 -20.68 12.81 60.51
C VAL A 283 -19.92 13.73 59.60
N LEU A 284 -19.70 15.00 59.94
CA LEU A 284 -18.94 15.94 59.15
C LEU A 284 -17.46 15.55 59.05
N TYR A 285 -16.85 15.09 60.15
CA TYR A 285 -15.46 14.56 60.10
C TYR A 285 -15.36 13.34 59.21
N SER A 286 -16.27 12.37 59.33
CA SER A 286 -16.30 11.19 58.46
C SER A 286 -16.51 11.55 57.00
N SER A 287 -17.39 12.52 56.71
CA SER A 287 -17.59 13.01 55.33
C SER A 287 -16.36 13.73 54.78
N LEU A 288 -15.64 14.48 55.63
CA LEU A 288 -14.38 15.15 55.23
C LEU A 288 -13.30 14.15 54.93
N GLU A 289 -13.16 13.08 55.71
CA GLU A 289 -12.20 11.98 55.46
C GLU A 289 -12.46 11.30 54.12
N GLU A 290 -13.74 11.04 53.76
CA GLU A 290 -14.08 10.47 52.44
C GLU A 290 -13.81 11.45 51.29
N CYS A 291 -14.05 12.77 51.49
CA CYS A 291 -13.69 13.79 50.51
C CYS A 291 -12.15 13.86 50.29
N ASP A 292 -11.36 13.82 51.36
CA ASP A 292 -9.90 13.79 51.30
C ASP A 292 -9.38 12.54 50.61
N ARG A 293 -10.03 11.40 50.83
CA ARG A 293 -9.75 10.16 50.14
C ARG A 293 -10.00 10.28 48.64
N LEU A 294 -11.16 10.87 48.25
CA LEU A 294 -11.47 11.13 46.85
C LEU A 294 -10.44 12.07 46.20
N ALA A 295 -10.08 13.16 46.87
CA ALA A 295 -9.07 14.10 46.38
C ALA A 295 -7.70 13.44 46.13
N ARG A 296 -7.27 12.58 47.06
CA ARG A 296 -6.04 11.78 46.90
C ARG A 296 -6.14 10.82 45.70
N THR A 297 -7.27 10.11 45.57
CA THR A 297 -7.51 9.19 44.46
C THR A 297 -7.44 9.92 43.11
N VAL A 298 -8.06 11.12 43.00
CA VAL A 298 -7.94 11.96 41.77
C VAL A 298 -6.50 12.38 41.48
N SER A 299 -5.75 12.82 42.53
CA SER A 299 -4.35 13.21 42.39
C SER A 299 -3.48 12.04 41.92
N ASP A 300 -3.69 10.85 42.50
CA ASP A 300 -3.01 9.61 42.14
C ASP A 300 -3.27 9.22 40.69
N MET A 301 -4.51 9.36 40.22
CA MET A 301 -4.88 9.09 38.83
C MET A 301 -4.29 10.08 37.84
N LEU A 302 -4.30 11.38 38.17
CA LEU A 302 -3.66 12.40 37.32
C LEU A 302 -2.13 12.15 37.22
N PHE A 303 -1.51 11.71 38.33
CA PHE A 303 -0.12 11.31 38.30
C PHE A 303 0.15 10.12 37.36
N LEU A 304 -0.65 9.05 37.46
CA LEU A 304 -0.54 7.88 36.61
C LEU A 304 -0.81 8.20 35.14
N ALA A 305 -1.78 9.05 34.86
CA ALA A 305 -2.06 9.50 33.49
C ALA A 305 -0.88 10.27 32.88
N LYS A 306 -0.20 11.14 33.65
CA LYS A 306 1.03 11.82 33.22
C LYS A 306 2.19 10.83 33.01
N ALA A 307 2.29 9.81 33.87
CA ALA A 307 3.28 8.75 33.77
C ALA A 307 3.17 7.96 32.44
N ASP A 308 1.95 7.56 32.09
CA ASP A 308 1.67 6.83 30.85
C ASP A 308 2.06 7.58 29.57
N HIS A 309 1.96 8.90 29.61
CA HIS A 309 2.34 9.76 28.51
C HIS A 309 3.82 10.18 28.52
N GLY A 310 4.64 9.62 29.43
CA GLY A 310 6.04 10.00 29.56
C GLY A 310 6.26 11.45 29.99
N GLN A 311 5.24 12.08 30.60
CA GLN A 311 5.28 13.50 30.99
C GLN A 311 5.85 13.70 32.40
N ILE A 312 6.23 12.63 33.10
CA ILE A 312 6.91 12.72 34.38
C ILE A 312 8.39 12.91 34.11
N ILE A 313 8.88 14.11 34.45
CA ILE A 313 10.30 14.45 34.41
C ILE A 313 10.75 14.62 35.85
N PRO A 314 11.56 13.71 36.41
CA PRO A 314 12.06 13.85 37.76
C PRO A 314 13.00 15.07 37.91
N SER A 315 12.84 15.82 39.00
CA SER A 315 13.81 16.83 39.41
C SER A 315 14.98 16.15 40.09
N VAL A 316 16.05 15.92 39.34
CA VAL A 316 17.17 15.06 39.77
C VAL A 316 18.05 15.78 40.78
N GLU A 317 18.14 15.22 41.98
CA GLU A 317 19.09 15.57 43.03
C GLU A 317 19.72 14.29 43.65
N ARG A 318 20.87 14.44 44.33
CA ARG A 318 21.50 13.31 45.05
C ARG A 318 20.76 13.04 46.35
N ILE A 319 20.35 11.80 46.57
CA ILE A 319 19.50 11.35 47.67
C ILE A 319 20.22 10.23 48.45
N ASP A 320 20.43 10.48 49.73
CA ASP A 320 20.80 9.44 50.70
C ASP A 320 19.55 8.66 51.10
N LEU A 321 19.43 7.44 50.59
CA LEU A 321 18.26 6.60 50.79
C LEU A 321 18.09 6.17 52.28
N ALA A 322 19.17 5.94 53.01
CA ALA A 322 19.08 5.57 54.41
C ALA A 322 18.55 6.73 55.28
N LYS A 323 18.90 7.95 54.91
CA LYS A 323 18.35 9.15 55.54
C LYS A 323 16.86 9.31 55.22
N GLU A 324 16.46 9.18 53.94
CA GLU A 324 15.05 9.31 53.54
C GLU A 324 14.18 8.23 54.21
N VAL A 325 14.64 7.00 54.34
CA VAL A 325 13.91 5.94 55.02
C VAL A 325 13.75 6.25 56.50
N ARG A 326 14.81 6.75 57.18
CA ARG A 326 14.70 7.17 58.60
C ARG A 326 13.71 8.31 58.79
N GLU A 327 13.73 9.34 57.94
CA GLU A 327 12.77 10.42 57.98
C GLU A 327 11.32 9.94 57.72
N LEU A 328 11.11 8.91 56.90
CA LEU A 328 9.82 8.27 56.74
C LEU A 328 9.41 7.48 57.99
N PHE A 329 10.35 6.80 58.68
CA PHE A 329 10.06 6.11 59.91
C PHE A 329 9.59 7.08 60.98
N ASP A 330 10.25 8.23 61.17
CA ASP A 330 9.82 9.28 62.10
C ASP A 330 8.41 9.80 61.77
N PHE A 331 8.07 9.89 60.45
CA PHE A 331 6.72 10.30 60.01
C PHE A 331 5.63 9.25 60.33
N TYR A 332 5.98 7.96 60.29
CA TYR A 332 5.06 6.84 60.55
C TYR A 332 5.07 6.39 61.99
N ASP A 333 5.87 6.95 62.90
CA ASP A 333 6.12 6.50 64.26
C ASP A 333 4.80 6.28 65.05
N ALA A 334 3.92 7.29 65.09
CA ALA A 334 2.63 7.16 65.78
C ALA A 334 1.71 6.06 65.19
N PHE A 335 1.73 5.87 63.88
CA PHE A 335 0.91 4.86 63.22
C PHE A 335 1.45 3.44 63.43
N VAL A 336 2.76 3.30 63.50
CA VAL A 336 3.46 2.05 63.74
C VAL A 336 3.35 1.61 65.21
N GLU A 337 3.43 2.58 66.14
CA GLU A 337 3.21 2.37 67.58
C GLU A 337 1.78 1.89 67.87
N GLU A 338 0.78 2.54 67.28
CA GLU A 338 -0.64 2.13 67.38
C GLU A 338 -0.85 0.68 66.91
N ARG A 339 -0.14 0.26 65.89
CA ARG A 339 -0.25 -1.10 65.33
C ARG A 339 0.66 -2.12 65.99
N GLY A 340 1.54 -1.70 66.87
CA GLY A 340 2.50 -2.56 67.54
C GLY A 340 3.50 -3.24 66.61
N VAL A 341 3.90 -2.53 65.52
CA VAL A 341 4.86 -3.03 64.51
C VAL A 341 6.22 -2.35 64.74
N ALA A 342 7.31 -3.08 64.53
CA ALA A 342 8.65 -2.49 64.62
C ALA A 342 9.21 -2.19 63.22
N LEU A 343 9.90 -1.05 63.05
CA LEU A 343 10.59 -0.68 61.81
C LEU A 343 12.11 -0.81 61.97
N ALA A 344 12.77 -1.27 60.92
CA ALA A 344 14.21 -1.31 60.89
C ALA A 344 14.76 -0.94 59.49
N CYS A 345 15.87 -0.22 59.47
CA CYS A 345 16.61 0.10 58.24
C CYS A 345 18.05 -0.43 58.35
N VAL A 346 18.50 -1.17 57.36
CA VAL A 346 19.84 -1.75 57.30
C VAL A 346 20.49 -1.40 55.96
N GLY A 347 21.77 -0.99 55.98
CA GLY A 347 22.50 -0.62 54.79
C GLY A 347 22.38 0.86 54.42
N GLU A 348 23.09 1.23 53.34
CA GLU A 348 23.18 2.60 52.84
C GLU A 348 23.34 2.61 51.33
N GLY A 349 23.03 3.71 50.69
CA GLY A 349 23.18 3.91 49.26
C GLY A 349 22.60 5.24 48.78
N ASP A 350 23.27 5.82 47.79
CA ASP A 350 22.88 7.08 47.18
C ASP A 350 22.36 6.84 45.77
N VAL A 351 21.31 7.58 45.43
CA VAL A 351 20.73 7.59 44.07
C VAL A 351 20.52 9.02 43.57
N ASP A 352 20.57 9.22 42.27
CA ASP A 352 20.19 10.48 41.65
C ASP A 352 18.70 10.40 41.24
N GLY A 353 17.86 11.29 41.80
CA GLY A 353 16.41 11.27 41.50
C GLY A 353 15.63 12.42 42.12
N ASP A 354 14.31 12.37 41.94
CA ASP A 354 13.36 13.30 42.56
C ASP A 354 13.00 12.81 43.96
N ARG A 355 13.42 13.59 44.98
CA ARG A 355 13.24 13.26 46.38
C ARG A 355 11.77 13.05 46.76
N LEU A 356 10.88 13.92 46.28
CA LEU A 356 9.45 13.84 46.62
C LEU A 356 8.80 12.60 46.01
N MET A 357 9.17 12.28 44.76
CA MET A 357 8.69 11.06 44.09
C MET A 357 9.20 9.80 44.77
N LEU A 358 10.51 9.71 45.06
CA LEU A 358 11.07 8.53 45.71
C LEU A 358 10.54 8.37 47.13
N ARG A 359 10.36 9.49 47.87
CA ARG A 359 9.71 9.48 49.18
C ARG A 359 8.28 8.95 49.13
N ARG A 360 7.51 9.32 48.08
CA ARG A 360 6.15 8.80 47.81
C ARG A 360 6.18 7.29 47.51
N ALA A 361 7.11 6.83 46.68
CA ALA A 361 7.27 5.41 46.36
C ALA A 361 7.59 4.56 47.58
N LEU A 362 8.57 5.00 48.38
CA LEU A 362 8.98 4.33 49.65
C LEU A 362 7.85 4.37 50.67
N GLY A 363 7.15 5.50 50.81
CA GLY A 363 6.00 5.63 51.69
C GLY A 363 4.84 4.69 51.32
N ASN A 364 4.58 4.50 50.04
CA ASN A 364 3.58 3.52 49.56
C ASN A 364 3.96 2.07 49.95
N LEU A 365 5.26 1.70 49.80
CA LEU A 365 5.72 0.37 50.19
C LEU A 365 5.69 0.18 51.69
N LEU A 366 6.11 1.18 52.48
CA LEU A 366 6.12 1.12 53.95
C LEU A 366 4.69 1.04 54.50
N SER A 367 3.77 1.90 54.02
CA SER A 367 2.38 1.86 54.48
C SER A 367 1.72 0.52 54.16
N ASN A 368 2.04 -0.06 52.96
CA ASN A 368 1.56 -1.39 52.58
C ASN A 368 2.15 -2.48 53.50
N ALA A 369 3.44 -2.45 53.74
CA ALA A 369 4.14 -3.42 54.64
C ALA A 369 3.58 -3.37 56.07
N VAL A 370 3.39 -2.17 56.66
CA VAL A 370 2.83 -2.00 58.00
C VAL A 370 1.37 -2.46 58.04
N ALA A 371 0.56 -2.16 57.05
CA ALA A 371 -0.84 -2.57 56.99
C ALA A 371 -1.04 -4.08 56.94
N HIS A 372 -0.09 -4.82 56.37
CA HIS A 372 -0.14 -6.26 56.23
C HIS A 372 0.75 -7.04 57.27
N THR A 373 1.34 -6.33 58.22
CA THR A 373 2.11 -6.94 59.28
C THR A 373 1.22 -7.08 60.53
N ALA A 374 1.24 -8.25 61.15
CA ALA A 374 0.53 -8.49 62.40
C ALA A 374 1.21 -7.74 63.59
N PRO A 375 0.44 -7.38 64.63
CA PRO A 375 1.04 -6.79 65.84
C PRO A 375 2.17 -7.63 66.41
N GLY A 376 3.27 -7.00 66.81
CA GLY A 376 4.51 -7.64 67.26
C GLY A 376 5.44 -8.01 66.12
N GLY A 377 5.00 -7.84 64.84
CA GLY A 377 5.86 -8.09 63.67
C GLY A 377 6.85 -6.95 63.41
N ARG A 378 7.81 -7.21 62.49
CA ARG A 378 8.86 -6.26 62.10
C ARG A 378 8.87 -6.05 60.59
N VAL A 379 8.84 -4.80 60.15
CA VAL A 379 9.09 -4.40 58.76
C VAL A 379 10.54 -3.99 58.65
N GLU A 380 11.27 -4.56 57.70
CA GLU A 380 12.67 -4.26 57.44
C GLU A 380 12.87 -3.63 56.07
N VAL A 381 13.60 -2.52 56.04
CA VAL A 381 14.07 -1.89 54.80
C VAL A 381 15.56 -2.15 54.66
N ARG A 382 15.95 -2.86 53.61
CA ARG A 382 17.34 -3.20 53.33
C ARG A 382 17.83 -2.48 52.09
N ILE A 383 18.92 -1.74 52.21
CA ILE A 383 19.54 -0.98 51.12
C ILE A 383 20.89 -1.62 50.81
N GLU A 384 21.09 -2.05 49.59
CA GLU A 384 22.28 -2.77 49.16
C GLU A 384 22.80 -2.20 47.82
N SER A 385 24.12 -1.97 47.76
CA SER A 385 24.76 -1.69 46.49
C SER A 385 24.86 -2.99 45.66
N ARG A 386 24.46 -2.88 44.40
CA ARG A 386 24.50 -3.99 43.45
C ARG A 386 25.56 -3.77 42.37
N PRO A 387 26.05 -4.83 41.70
CA PRO A 387 26.92 -4.69 40.52
C PRO A 387 26.32 -3.77 39.45
N ALA A 388 27.19 -3.26 38.57
CA ALA A 388 26.84 -2.34 37.47
C ALA A 388 26.30 -0.96 37.92
N GLY A 389 26.72 -0.46 39.09
CA GLY A 389 26.32 0.89 39.53
C GLY A 389 24.85 1.00 39.83
N ARG A 390 24.26 0.03 40.49
CA ARG A 390 22.87 0.03 40.93
C ARG A 390 22.75 -0.05 42.45
N VAL A 391 21.64 0.44 42.99
CA VAL A 391 21.26 0.32 44.39
C VAL A 391 19.93 -0.39 44.45
N ALA A 392 19.83 -1.43 45.27
CA ALA A 392 18.59 -2.14 45.57
C ALA A 392 18.03 -1.67 46.91
N ILE A 393 16.74 -1.39 46.96
CA ILE A 393 15.99 -1.08 48.18
C ILE A 393 14.93 -2.15 48.32
N ARG A 394 15.00 -2.96 49.36
CA ARG A 394 14.07 -4.04 49.62
C ARG A 394 13.26 -3.74 50.88
N VAL A 395 11.92 -3.72 50.76
CA VAL A 395 11.00 -3.61 51.87
C VAL A 395 10.40 -4.99 52.13
N GLU A 396 10.67 -5.54 53.32
CA GLU A 396 10.25 -6.88 53.71
C GLU A 396 9.30 -6.81 54.92
N ASN A 397 8.23 -7.58 54.83
CA ASN A 397 7.28 -7.70 55.95
C ASN A 397 6.80 -9.15 56.11
N PRO A 398 6.65 -9.63 57.35
CA PRO A 398 5.99 -10.90 57.64
C PRO A 398 4.49 -10.78 57.35
N GLY A 399 3.88 -11.84 56.86
CA GLY A 399 2.45 -11.86 56.55
C GLY A 399 2.02 -13.12 55.79
N GLU A 400 0.76 -13.16 55.46
CA GLU A 400 0.17 -14.23 54.65
C GLU A 400 0.82 -14.23 53.25
N ALA A 401 1.18 -15.41 52.75
CA ALA A 401 1.84 -15.53 51.46
C ALA A 401 0.86 -15.10 50.32
N ILE A 402 1.35 -14.29 49.42
CA ILE A 402 0.61 -13.88 48.20
C ILE A 402 0.74 -15.03 47.19
N PRO A 403 -0.39 -15.60 46.68
CA PRO A 403 -0.33 -16.64 45.66
C PRO A 403 0.43 -16.18 44.42
N ALA A 404 1.21 -17.07 43.82
CA ALA A 404 2.09 -16.74 42.69
C ALA A 404 1.35 -16.13 41.47
N GLU A 405 0.10 -16.48 41.27
CA GLU A 405 -0.75 -15.96 40.21
C GLU A 405 -1.10 -14.46 40.34
N HIS A 406 -1.03 -13.93 41.57
CA HIS A 406 -1.30 -12.52 41.88
C HIS A 406 -0.06 -11.64 41.76
N LEU A 407 1.16 -12.18 41.97
CA LEU A 407 2.40 -11.41 42.00
C LEU A 407 2.64 -10.53 40.75
N PRO A 408 2.43 -10.99 39.50
CA PRO A 408 2.61 -10.16 38.32
C PRO A 408 1.64 -8.99 38.24
N ARG A 409 0.46 -9.12 38.87
CA ARG A 409 -0.64 -8.17 38.80
C ARG A 409 -0.65 -7.16 39.96
N LEU A 410 0.19 -7.32 40.98
CA LEU A 410 0.23 -6.40 42.13
C LEU A 410 0.49 -4.94 41.75
N PHE A 411 1.14 -4.71 40.64
CA PHE A 411 1.45 -3.37 40.11
C PHE A 411 0.42 -2.86 39.11
N ASP A 412 -0.65 -3.62 38.85
CA ASP A 412 -1.77 -3.16 38.04
C ASP A 412 -2.63 -2.18 38.85
N ARG A 413 -3.23 -1.21 38.19
CA ARG A 413 -4.09 -0.20 38.84
C ARG A 413 -5.32 -0.86 39.43
N PHE A 414 -5.72 -0.41 40.62
CA PHE A 414 -6.89 -0.91 41.37
C PHE A 414 -6.82 -2.40 41.72
N TYR A 415 -5.71 -3.07 41.41
CA TYR A 415 -5.58 -4.49 41.68
C TYR A 415 -5.38 -4.77 43.18
N ARG A 416 -6.12 -5.74 43.70
CA ARG A 416 -6.09 -6.21 45.10
C ARG A 416 -6.26 -7.72 45.11
N VAL A 417 -5.51 -8.40 45.99
CA VAL A 417 -5.58 -9.86 46.16
C VAL A 417 -6.90 -10.29 46.82
N ASP A 418 -7.40 -9.51 47.78
CA ASP A 418 -8.66 -9.76 48.47
C ASP A 418 -9.56 -8.51 48.46
N PRO A 419 -10.59 -8.48 47.62
CA PRO A 419 -11.56 -7.38 47.59
C PRO A 419 -12.43 -7.23 48.88
N ALA A 420 -12.60 -8.32 49.65
CA ALA A 420 -13.48 -8.34 50.80
C ALA A 420 -12.92 -7.64 52.05
N ARG A 421 -11.58 -7.55 52.16
CA ARG A 421 -10.89 -6.80 53.24
C ARG A 421 -10.89 -5.27 53.01
N GLN A 422 -11.75 -4.76 52.16
CA GLN A 422 -11.81 -3.37 51.71
C GLN A 422 -12.01 -2.34 52.86
N ARG A 423 -12.64 -2.72 53.95
CA ARG A 423 -13.10 -1.78 55.00
C ARG A 423 -12.03 -1.36 56.01
N THR A 424 -10.93 -2.03 56.11
CA THR A 424 -9.92 -1.80 57.17
C THR A 424 -8.56 -1.25 56.70
N SER A 425 -8.25 -1.29 55.41
CA SER A 425 -6.91 -0.88 54.91
C SER A 425 -6.91 0.30 53.94
N GLY A 426 -7.95 1.07 53.84
CA GLY A 426 -8.01 2.46 53.33
C GLY A 426 -7.45 2.80 51.91
N GLY A 427 -6.80 1.93 51.18
CA GLY A 427 -6.12 2.26 49.91
C GLY A 427 -6.91 1.89 48.66
N ALA A 428 -6.92 2.75 47.61
CA ALA A 428 -7.60 2.54 46.34
C ALA A 428 -6.87 1.54 45.39
N GLY A 429 -5.83 0.82 45.85
CA GLY A 429 -5.06 -0.09 44.97
C GLY A 429 -4.17 0.62 43.92
N LEU A 430 -3.89 1.92 44.13
CA LEU A 430 -3.04 2.71 43.22
C LEU A 430 -1.60 2.84 43.69
N GLY A 431 -1.30 2.60 44.99
CA GLY A 431 0.02 2.85 45.56
C GLY A 431 1.16 2.09 44.88
N LEU A 432 1.00 0.78 44.61
CA LEU A 432 2.02 -0.02 43.94
C LEU A 432 2.16 0.36 42.44
N ALA A 433 1.09 0.70 41.76
CA ALA A 433 1.14 1.21 40.37
C ALA A 433 1.88 2.55 40.30
N ILE A 434 1.65 3.46 41.25
CA ILE A 434 2.39 4.73 41.38
C ILE A 434 3.87 4.45 41.65
N THR A 435 4.18 3.54 42.56
CA THR A 435 5.56 3.16 42.87
C THR A 435 6.27 2.65 41.63
N LYS A 436 5.65 1.76 40.86
CA LYS A 436 6.21 1.26 39.58
C LYS A 436 6.45 2.40 38.60
N SER A 437 5.49 3.34 38.46
CA SER A 437 5.63 4.50 37.56
C SER A 437 6.78 5.42 37.97
N ILE A 438 6.93 5.68 39.26
CA ILE A 438 8.05 6.49 39.80
C ILE A 438 9.37 5.80 39.54
N VAL A 439 9.49 4.51 39.87
CA VAL A 439 10.71 3.74 39.70
C VAL A 439 11.11 3.68 38.21
N THR A 440 10.14 3.47 37.31
CA THR A 440 10.36 3.47 35.87
C THR A 440 10.83 4.83 35.35
N ALA A 441 10.25 5.92 35.84
CA ALA A 441 10.67 7.29 35.49
C ALA A 441 12.12 7.60 35.91
N HIS A 442 12.63 6.91 36.94
CA HIS A 442 14.02 6.99 37.42
C HIS A 442 14.96 5.96 36.74
N GLY A 443 14.52 5.26 35.69
CA GLY A 443 15.31 4.23 35.00
C GLY A 443 15.55 2.97 35.82
N GLY A 444 14.73 2.72 36.85
CA GLY A 444 14.76 1.59 37.72
C GLY A 444 13.79 0.47 37.37
N THR A 445 13.79 -0.57 38.20
CA THR A 445 12.85 -1.71 38.12
C THR A 445 12.30 -2.02 39.51
N ILE A 446 11.07 -2.55 39.58
CA ILE A 446 10.46 -3.04 40.82
C ILE A 446 9.99 -4.48 40.64
N ALA A 447 10.16 -5.28 41.65
CA ALA A 447 9.73 -6.68 41.70
C ALA A 447 9.08 -6.97 43.04
N ALA A 448 8.21 -7.98 43.09
CA ALA A 448 7.59 -8.49 44.32
C ALA A 448 7.85 -10.01 44.40
N ALA A 449 8.14 -10.49 45.62
CA ALA A 449 8.23 -11.89 45.92
C ALA A 449 7.49 -12.16 47.23
N SER A 450 6.87 -13.34 47.36
CA SER A 450 6.19 -13.76 48.56
C SER A 450 6.36 -15.27 48.74
N GLY A 451 6.75 -15.70 49.93
CA GLY A 451 6.97 -17.10 50.28
C GLY A 451 7.45 -17.21 51.74
N ASP A 452 7.31 -18.39 52.32
CA ASP A 452 7.75 -18.70 53.69
C ASP A 452 7.28 -17.71 54.77
N GLY A 453 6.08 -17.13 54.61
CA GLY A 453 5.51 -16.17 55.54
C GLY A 453 6.13 -14.77 55.45
N LEU A 454 6.89 -14.46 54.39
CA LEU A 454 7.54 -13.17 54.13
C LEU A 454 7.11 -12.64 52.78
N THR A 455 6.76 -11.39 52.71
CA THR A 455 6.54 -10.64 51.47
C THR A 455 7.63 -9.58 51.30
N SER A 456 8.22 -9.49 50.11
CA SER A 456 9.25 -8.51 49.80
C SER A 456 8.94 -7.74 48.52
N PHE A 457 9.18 -6.44 48.53
CA PHE A 457 9.16 -5.55 47.34
C PHE A 457 10.57 -4.99 47.16
N GLU A 458 11.21 -5.25 46.03
CA GLU A 458 12.55 -4.78 45.72
C GLU A 458 12.49 -3.73 44.58
N ILE A 459 12.97 -2.54 44.87
CA ILE A 459 13.24 -1.47 43.91
C ILE A 459 14.73 -1.48 43.57
N THR A 460 15.09 -1.45 42.30
CA THR A 460 16.48 -1.31 41.83
C THR A 460 16.61 -0.03 41.04
N LEU A 461 17.45 0.91 41.46
CA LEU A 461 17.71 2.21 40.83
C LEU A 461 19.16 2.33 40.37
N PRO A 462 19.47 3.20 39.38
CA PRO A 462 20.86 3.60 39.13
C PRO A 462 21.46 4.27 40.38
N ALA A 463 22.69 3.90 40.74
CA ALA A 463 23.42 4.58 41.80
C ALA A 463 23.78 6.02 41.42
N ALA A 464 23.89 6.92 42.38
CA ALA A 464 24.40 8.27 42.15
C ALA A 464 25.77 8.23 41.50
N ARG A 465 26.01 9.13 40.56
CA ARG A 465 27.30 9.26 39.88
C ARG A 465 28.31 10.04 40.69
#